data_d3057c94dbc60b06bfc56d5ee7ebceb0
#
_entry.id   d3057c94dbc60b06bfc56d5ee7ebceb0
#
_cell.length_a   1.000
_cell.length_b   1.000
_cell.length_c   1.000
_cell.angle_alpha   90.00
_cell.angle_beta   90.00
_cell.angle_gamma   90.00
#
_symmetry.space_group_name_H-M   'P 1'
#
loop_
_entity.id
_entity.type
_entity.pdbx_description
1 polymer ?
#
loop_
_entity_poly.entity_id
_entity_poly.type
_entity_poly.pdbx_seq_one_letter_code
_entity_poly.pdbx_strand_id
1 'polypeptide(L)'
;MPMIPFMERFPEVGARETRSVTVPLRQNLPEGEYGFVELYCDEPGCDCRRVMIDVLRPETGWSKVWATISYGWESLDFYRQWGGAGSDPSQIKGPYLDPLNPQTKYSSALLNLFRLLVQSPEYVARLQRHYQMFREFVDRAAIRSDSQEANRIENRRKHLRPLRRRRRPFH
;
A
#
# COMPACT_ATOMS: atom_id res chain seq x y z
N MET A 1 -9.02 -1.58 -4.26
CA MET A 1 -7.82 -2.01 -3.49
C MET A 1 -7.51 -0.95 -2.45
N PRO A 2 -7.64 -1.25 -1.16
CA PRO A 2 -7.27 -0.31 -0.12
C PRO A 2 -5.74 -0.10 -0.12
N MET A 3 -5.32 1.15 0.02
CA MET A 3 -3.92 1.54 0.15
C MET A 3 -3.69 2.00 1.59
N ILE A 4 -2.79 1.34 2.29
CA ILE A 4 -2.52 1.57 3.71
C ILE A 4 -1.14 2.16 3.90
N PRO A 5 -0.97 3.20 4.75
CA PRO A 5 0.34 3.76 5.05
C PRO A 5 1.32 2.71 5.59
N PHE A 6 2.52 2.66 5.01
CA PHE A 6 3.58 1.75 5.44
C PHE A 6 3.87 1.87 6.94
N MET A 7 3.90 3.10 7.44
CA MET A 7 4.17 3.38 8.85
C MET A 7 3.11 2.84 9.83
N GLU A 8 1.89 2.52 9.38
CA GLU A 8 0.88 1.87 10.24
C GLU A 8 1.28 0.43 10.59
N ARG A 9 1.99 -0.25 9.70
CA ARG A 9 2.44 -1.63 9.91
C ARG A 9 3.89 -1.70 10.40
N PHE A 10 4.70 -0.72 10.03
CA PHE A 10 6.13 -0.63 10.33
C PHE A 10 6.50 0.76 10.87
N PRO A 11 5.99 1.16 12.07
CA PRO A 11 6.14 2.53 12.57
C PRO A 11 7.59 2.94 12.77
N GLU A 12 8.45 2.07 13.28
CA GLU A 12 9.86 2.38 13.52
C GLU A 12 10.65 2.58 12.21
N VAL A 13 10.41 1.72 11.23
CA VAL A 13 11.04 1.82 9.91
C VAL A 13 10.50 3.05 9.17
N GLY A 14 9.17 3.23 9.18
CA GLY A 14 8.51 4.36 8.55
C GLY A 14 8.99 5.70 9.11
N ALA A 15 9.09 5.84 10.44
CA ALA A 15 9.59 7.07 11.07
C ALA A 15 11.04 7.40 10.67
N ARG A 16 11.89 6.40 10.49
CA ARG A 16 13.30 6.57 10.12
C ARG A 16 13.53 6.77 8.63
N GLU A 17 12.72 6.11 7.79
CA GLU A 17 12.99 5.97 6.36
C GLU A 17 12.00 6.72 5.46
N THR A 18 10.93 7.32 6.00
CA THR A 18 10.07 8.20 5.20
C THR A 18 10.89 9.34 4.59
N ARG A 19 10.78 9.47 3.27
CA ARG A 19 11.55 10.52 2.57
C ARG A 19 10.92 11.88 2.83
N SER A 20 11.74 12.83 3.31
CA SER A 20 11.38 14.24 3.32
C SER A 20 12.32 15.07 2.45
N VAL A 21 11.84 16.21 1.99
CA VAL A 21 12.59 17.18 1.19
C VAL A 21 12.26 18.57 1.70
N THR A 22 13.29 19.32 2.07
CA THR A 22 13.17 20.75 2.35
C THR A 22 13.26 21.53 1.05
N VAL A 23 12.19 22.25 0.72
CA VAL A 23 12.11 23.10 -0.46
C VAL A 23 12.34 24.55 -0.05
N PRO A 24 13.36 25.24 -0.59
CA PRO A 24 13.55 26.67 -0.36
C PRO A 24 12.45 27.45 -1.10
N LEU A 25 12.32 28.73 -0.73
CA LEU A 25 11.36 29.63 -1.39
C LEU A 25 11.53 29.61 -2.92
N ARG A 26 10.50 29.06 -3.62
CA ARG A 26 10.44 28.98 -5.08
C ARG A 26 9.05 29.42 -5.56
N GLN A 27 8.96 29.85 -6.81
CA GLN A 27 7.70 30.35 -7.39
C GLN A 27 6.58 29.29 -7.45
N ASN A 28 6.94 27.99 -7.51
CA ASN A 28 6.00 26.90 -7.77
C ASN A 28 5.60 26.08 -6.54
N LEU A 29 6.32 26.22 -5.42
CA LEU A 29 6.03 25.53 -4.15
C LEU A 29 6.29 26.47 -2.99
N PRO A 30 5.44 26.50 -1.96
CA PRO A 30 5.76 27.15 -0.70
C PRO A 30 7.03 26.58 -0.09
N GLU A 31 7.81 27.45 0.55
CA GLU A 31 8.96 27.06 1.36
C GLU A 31 8.51 26.13 2.50
N GLY A 32 9.32 25.12 2.81
CA GLY A 32 9.08 24.21 3.92
C GLY A 32 9.47 22.79 3.65
N GLU A 33 9.14 21.91 4.59
CA GLU A 33 9.40 20.48 4.50
C GLU A 33 8.21 19.75 3.86
N TYR A 34 8.50 18.80 2.99
CA TYR A 34 7.52 17.92 2.33
C TYR A 34 7.87 16.47 2.61
N GLY A 35 7.01 15.76 3.33
CA GLY A 35 7.12 14.32 3.57
C GLY A 35 6.41 13.52 2.48
N PHE A 36 7.08 12.49 1.95
CA PHE A 36 6.56 11.56 0.95
C PHE A 36 6.18 10.25 1.66
N VAL A 37 4.93 10.15 2.08
CA VAL A 37 4.41 9.01 2.84
C VAL A 37 4.01 7.90 1.89
N GLU A 38 4.57 6.71 2.11
CA GLU A 38 4.36 5.53 1.28
C GLU A 38 3.10 4.78 1.73
N LEU A 39 2.24 4.43 0.76
CA LEU A 39 1.07 3.57 0.97
C LEU A 39 1.15 2.36 0.04
N TYR A 40 0.83 1.19 0.56
CA TYR A 40 0.87 -0.06 -0.19
C TYR A 40 -0.48 -0.78 -0.16
N CYS A 41 -0.71 -1.63 -1.16
CA CYS A 41 -1.93 -2.42 -1.30
C CYS A 41 -2.06 -3.46 -0.17
N ASP A 42 -3.20 -3.46 0.53
CA ASP A 42 -3.52 -4.37 1.64
C ASP A 42 -4.33 -5.61 1.18
N GLU A 43 -4.41 -5.86 -0.13
CA GLU A 43 -5.12 -7.01 -0.67
C GLU A 43 -4.22 -8.24 -0.67
N PRO A 44 -4.60 -9.35 0.03
CA PRO A 44 -3.81 -10.58 0.05
C PRO A 44 -3.59 -11.14 -1.35
N GLY A 45 -2.35 -11.61 -1.62
CA GLY A 45 -1.98 -12.19 -2.90
C GLY A 45 -1.85 -11.20 -4.06
N CYS A 46 -2.05 -9.91 -3.84
CA CYS A 46 -1.91 -8.88 -4.89
C CYS A 46 -0.44 -8.66 -5.26
N ASP A 47 -0.10 -8.74 -6.55
CA ASP A 47 1.24 -8.46 -7.08
C ASP A 47 1.25 -7.17 -7.94
N CYS A 48 0.79 -6.06 -7.37
CA CYS A 48 0.68 -4.79 -8.11
C CYS A 48 2.02 -4.07 -8.32
N ARG A 49 3.05 -4.37 -7.54
CA ARG A 49 4.41 -3.78 -7.60
C ARG A 49 4.43 -2.28 -7.81
N ARG A 50 3.65 -1.59 -7.00
CA ARG A 50 3.54 -0.13 -7.03
C ARG A 50 3.36 0.43 -5.62
N VAL A 51 3.64 1.72 -5.49
CA VAL A 51 3.41 2.50 -4.30
C VAL A 51 2.52 3.69 -4.63
N MET A 52 1.69 4.09 -3.71
CA MET A 52 1.03 5.39 -3.70
C MET A 52 1.76 6.27 -2.69
N ILE A 53 2.01 7.50 -3.05
CA ILE A 53 2.72 8.48 -2.22
C ILE A 53 1.78 9.63 -1.91
N ASP A 54 1.47 9.81 -0.63
CA ASP A 54 0.82 11.02 -0.15
C ASP A 54 1.89 12.04 0.26
N VAL A 55 1.83 13.21 -0.37
CA VAL A 55 2.73 14.30 -0.02
C VAL A 55 2.08 15.16 1.05
N LEU A 56 2.71 15.23 2.21
CA LEU A 56 2.24 15.96 3.38
C LEU A 56 3.22 17.07 3.76
N ARG A 57 2.72 18.07 4.48
CA ARG A 57 3.56 19.12 5.10
C ARG A 57 3.30 19.17 6.60
N PRO A 58 4.33 19.06 7.45
CA PRO A 58 4.19 19.18 8.90
C PRO A 58 3.50 20.46 9.34
N GLU A 59 3.82 21.60 8.70
CA GLU A 59 3.29 22.92 9.05
C GLU A 59 1.78 23.07 8.80
N THR A 60 1.19 22.24 7.93
CA THR A 60 -0.25 22.25 7.64
C THR A 60 -1.02 21.12 8.31
N GLY A 61 -0.32 20.31 9.14
CA GLY A 61 -0.86 19.11 9.79
C GLY A 61 -0.80 17.89 8.88
N TRP A 62 -0.61 16.74 9.50
CA TRP A 62 -0.45 15.44 8.82
C TRP A 62 -1.73 14.92 8.14
N SER A 63 -2.87 15.55 8.38
CA SER A 63 -4.16 15.18 7.77
C SER A 63 -4.39 15.81 6.38
N LYS A 64 -3.60 16.81 6.00
CA LYS A 64 -3.77 17.51 4.72
C LYS A 64 -2.83 16.95 3.67
N VAL A 65 -3.40 16.18 2.74
CA VAL A 65 -2.68 15.71 1.55
C VAL A 65 -2.55 16.85 0.54
N TRP A 66 -1.33 17.10 0.07
CA TRP A 66 -0.99 18.12 -0.92
C TRP A 66 -0.96 17.57 -2.34
N ALA A 67 -0.58 16.32 -2.49
CA ALA A 67 -0.65 15.55 -3.73
C ALA A 67 -0.68 14.06 -3.40
N THR A 68 -1.41 13.29 -4.20
CA THR A 68 -1.31 11.83 -4.22
C THR A 68 -0.70 11.38 -5.55
N ILE A 69 0.42 10.66 -5.49
CA ILE A 69 1.21 10.23 -6.64
C ILE A 69 1.24 8.70 -6.66
N SER A 70 0.88 8.11 -7.78
CA SER A 70 1.06 6.67 -8.03
C SER A 70 2.37 6.41 -8.78
N TYR A 71 3.09 5.38 -8.38
CA TYR A 71 4.35 4.98 -8.99
C TYR A 71 4.51 3.46 -9.02
N GLY A 72 4.62 2.92 -10.22
CA GLY A 72 5.01 1.53 -10.49
C GLY A 72 6.41 1.48 -11.10
N TRP A 73 7.23 0.53 -10.67
CA TRP A 73 8.64 0.40 -11.08
C TRP A 73 8.91 -0.70 -12.09
N GLU A 74 7.90 -1.51 -12.41
CA GLU A 74 8.04 -2.61 -13.36
C GLU A 74 7.94 -2.16 -14.82
N SER A 75 8.13 -3.10 -15.75
CA SER A 75 8.02 -2.85 -17.18
C SER A 75 6.57 -2.58 -17.61
N LEU A 76 6.39 -1.92 -18.76
CA LEU A 76 5.05 -1.76 -19.34
C LEU A 76 4.39 -3.11 -19.66
N ASP A 77 5.18 -4.11 -20.05
CA ASP A 77 4.66 -5.46 -20.33
C ASP A 77 4.15 -6.14 -19.07
N PHE A 78 4.83 -5.97 -17.94
CA PHE A 78 4.33 -6.43 -16.65
C PHE A 78 2.96 -5.82 -16.35
N TYR A 79 2.82 -4.49 -16.44
CA TYR A 79 1.55 -3.81 -16.13
C TYR A 79 0.44 -4.09 -17.15
N ARG A 80 0.80 -4.38 -18.40
CA ARG A 80 -0.19 -4.84 -19.40
C ARG A 80 -0.78 -6.19 -19.03
N GLN A 81 0.04 -7.11 -18.55
CA GLN A 81 -0.40 -8.43 -18.10
C GLN A 81 -1.17 -8.34 -16.77
N TRP A 82 -0.65 -7.60 -15.81
CA TRP A 82 -1.25 -7.42 -14.49
C TRP A 82 -2.59 -6.69 -14.54
N GLY A 83 -2.72 -5.61 -15.29
CA GLY A 83 -3.93 -4.80 -15.39
C GLY A 83 -5.03 -5.40 -16.25
N GLY A 84 -4.72 -6.41 -17.06
CA GLY A 84 -5.67 -7.07 -17.95
C GLY A 84 -6.12 -6.23 -19.14
N ALA A 85 -7.07 -6.78 -19.89
CA ALA A 85 -7.60 -6.14 -21.09
C ALA A 85 -8.33 -4.83 -20.76
N GLY A 86 -7.95 -3.74 -21.43
CA GLY A 86 -8.56 -2.41 -21.26
C GLY A 86 -7.84 -1.48 -20.28
N SER A 87 -6.81 -1.94 -19.57
CA SER A 87 -5.97 -1.05 -18.78
C SER A 87 -4.89 -0.40 -19.64
N ASP A 88 -4.59 0.87 -19.37
CA ASP A 88 -3.42 1.55 -19.95
C ASP A 88 -2.21 1.37 -19.02
N PRO A 89 -1.22 0.54 -19.39
CA PRO A 89 -0.07 0.26 -18.56
C PRO A 89 0.80 1.50 -18.29
N SER A 90 0.74 2.52 -19.16
CA SER A 90 1.48 3.77 -18.97
C SER A 90 0.94 4.58 -17.77
N GLN A 91 -0.36 4.47 -17.51
CA GLN A 91 -1.03 5.09 -16.36
C GLN A 91 -0.80 4.32 -15.04
N ILE A 92 -0.27 3.10 -15.10
CA ILE A 92 0.05 2.30 -13.91
C ILE A 92 1.53 2.46 -13.57
N LYS A 93 2.40 2.45 -14.57
CA LYS A 93 3.85 2.54 -14.38
C LYS A 93 4.25 3.84 -13.67
N GLY A 94 3.66 4.96 -14.03
CA GLY A 94 3.95 6.27 -13.41
C GLY A 94 5.41 6.74 -13.47
N PRO A 95 5.80 7.75 -12.68
CA PRO A 95 4.95 8.45 -11.69
C PRO A 95 3.92 9.39 -12.32
N TYR A 96 2.72 9.38 -11.80
CA TYR A 96 1.61 10.25 -12.24
C TYR A 96 0.74 10.68 -11.02
N LEU A 97 -0.01 11.76 -11.18
CA LEU A 97 -0.99 12.18 -10.17
C LEU A 97 -2.17 11.22 -10.18
N ASP A 98 -2.50 10.66 -9.02
CA ASP A 98 -3.63 9.75 -8.90
C ASP A 98 -4.95 10.49 -9.10
N PRO A 99 -5.79 10.09 -10.10
CA PRO A 99 -7.00 10.83 -10.43
C PRO A 99 -8.16 10.63 -9.43
N LEU A 100 -8.07 9.63 -8.56
CA LEU A 100 -9.11 9.28 -7.61
C LEU A 100 -8.89 9.88 -6.22
N ASN A 101 -7.72 10.49 -6.00
CA ASN A 101 -7.32 11.02 -4.70
C ASN A 101 -7.14 12.54 -4.72
N PRO A 102 -7.16 13.18 -3.53
CA PRO A 102 -7.06 14.64 -3.42
C PRO A 102 -5.80 15.21 -4.07
N GLN A 103 -5.98 16.29 -4.81
CA GLN A 103 -4.91 17.03 -5.45
C GLN A 103 -5.05 18.53 -5.12
N THR A 104 -3.93 19.24 -5.08
CA THR A 104 -3.90 20.68 -4.90
C THR A 104 -3.34 21.39 -6.12
N LYS A 105 -3.39 22.71 -6.15
CA LYS A 105 -2.72 23.51 -7.20
C LYS A 105 -1.20 23.29 -7.29
N TYR A 106 -0.62 22.68 -6.27
CA TYR A 106 0.83 22.39 -6.19
C TYR A 106 1.18 20.97 -6.65
N SER A 107 0.21 20.12 -6.91
CA SER A 107 0.42 18.69 -7.21
C SER A 107 1.36 18.46 -8.40
N SER A 108 1.26 19.27 -9.45
CA SER A 108 2.16 19.15 -10.61
C SER A 108 3.62 19.44 -10.26
N ALA A 109 3.87 20.44 -9.40
CA ALA A 109 5.23 20.75 -8.94
C ALA A 109 5.77 19.65 -8.01
N LEU A 110 4.92 19.08 -7.15
CA LEU A 110 5.26 17.96 -6.27
C LEU A 110 5.50 16.67 -7.06
N LEU A 111 4.74 16.42 -8.11
CA LEU A 111 5.01 15.31 -9.05
C LEU A 111 6.39 15.46 -9.71
N ASN A 112 6.75 16.68 -10.16
CA ASN A 112 8.07 16.92 -10.74
C ASN A 112 9.18 16.71 -9.71
N LEU A 113 8.97 17.10 -8.46
CA LEU A 113 9.92 16.84 -7.37
C LEU A 113 10.07 15.32 -7.13
N PHE A 114 8.96 14.57 -7.11
CA PHE A 114 8.99 13.12 -6.97
C PHE A 114 9.69 12.43 -8.16
N ARG A 115 9.50 12.93 -9.38
CA ARG A 115 10.24 12.44 -10.57
C ARG A 115 11.75 12.56 -10.41
N LEU A 116 12.24 13.61 -9.74
CA LEU A 116 13.67 13.73 -9.42
C LEU A 116 14.10 12.73 -8.35
N LEU A 117 13.26 12.49 -7.33
CA LEU A 117 13.58 11.52 -6.28
C LEU A 117 13.73 10.10 -6.82
N VAL A 118 12.87 9.67 -7.73
CA VAL A 118 12.93 8.31 -8.30
C VAL A 118 14.03 8.11 -9.35
N GLN A 119 14.81 9.15 -9.64
CA GLN A 119 16.06 9.00 -10.39
C GLN A 119 17.18 8.38 -9.53
N SER A 120 17.06 8.43 -8.19
CA SER A 120 17.99 7.74 -7.29
C SER A 120 17.63 6.24 -7.23
N PRO A 121 18.52 5.35 -7.70
CA PRO A 121 18.31 3.90 -7.60
C PRO A 121 18.11 3.43 -6.16
N GLU A 122 18.79 4.06 -5.20
CA GLU A 122 18.70 3.73 -3.78
C GLU A 122 17.30 4.03 -3.23
N TYR A 123 16.68 5.13 -3.66
CA TYR A 123 15.32 5.45 -3.27
C TYR A 123 14.32 4.45 -3.86
N VAL A 124 14.44 4.10 -5.13
CA VAL A 124 13.61 3.08 -5.78
C VAL A 124 13.78 1.72 -5.10
N ALA A 125 15.03 1.31 -4.83
CA ALA A 125 15.30 0.05 -4.11
C ALA A 125 14.68 0.02 -2.70
N ARG A 126 14.65 1.18 -2.00
CA ARG A 126 13.96 1.30 -0.72
C ARG A 126 12.45 1.11 -0.85
N LEU A 127 11.80 1.77 -1.82
CA LEU A 127 10.37 1.59 -2.09
C LEU A 127 10.03 0.12 -2.39
N GLN A 128 10.85 -0.56 -3.18
CA GLN A 128 10.70 -1.98 -3.48
C GLN A 128 10.88 -2.86 -2.23
N ARG A 129 11.86 -2.57 -1.38
CA ARG A 129 12.07 -3.29 -0.12
C ARG A 129 10.88 -3.12 0.82
N HIS A 130 10.36 -1.90 1.00
CA HIS A 130 9.18 -1.63 1.82
C HIS A 130 7.94 -2.34 1.27
N TYR A 131 7.78 -2.37 -0.04
CA TYR A 131 6.74 -3.17 -0.69
C TYR A 131 6.84 -4.65 -0.31
N GLN A 132 8.02 -5.26 -0.40
CA GLN A 132 8.21 -6.67 -0.03
C GLN A 132 7.87 -6.92 1.44
N MET A 133 8.36 -6.07 2.35
CA MET A 133 8.02 -6.15 3.77
C MET A 133 6.51 -6.08 4.01
N PHE A 134 5.84 -5.17 3.31
CA PHE A 134 4.39 -4.99 3.44
C PHE A 134 3.62 -6.19 2.89
N ARG A 135 4.01 -6.72 1.72
CA ARG A 135 3.42 -7.93 1.13
C ARG A 135 3.54 -9.13 2.06
N GLU A 136 4.75 -9.40 2.56
CA GLU A 136 4.96 -10.50 3.51
C GLU A 136 4.08 -10.39 4.75
N PHE A 137 3.89 -9.18 5.27
CA PHE A 137 3.02 -8.94 6.42
C PHE A 137 1.57 -9.28 6.10
N VAL A 138 1.03 -8.75 4.99
CA VAL A 138 -0.35 -8.93 4.56
C VAL A 138 -0.65 -10.39 4.27
N ASP A 139 0.21 -11.07 3.51
CA ASP A 139 0.00 -12.46 3.10
C ASP A 139 0.08 -13.42 4.30
N ARG A 140 1.01 -13.18 5.24
CA ARG A 140 1.06 -13.95 6.51
C ARG A 140 -0.16 -13.71 7.38
N ALA A 141 -0.69 -12.49 7.43
CA ALA A 141 -1.90 -12.19 8.20
C ALA A 141 -3.12 -12.90 7.61
N ALA A 142 -3.26 -12.95 6.29
CA ALA A 142 -4.32 -13.68 5.59
C ALA A 142 -4.28 -15.18 5.90
N ILE A 143 -3.11 -15.82 5.79
CA ILE A 143 -2.94 -17.25 6.10
C ILE A 143 -3.33 -17.56 7.57
N ARG A 144 -2.99 -16.68 8.50
CA ARG A 144 -3.36 -16.85 9.92
C ARG A 144 -4.86 -16.74 10.12
N SER A 145 -5.53 -15.78 9.48
CA SER A 145 -6.98 -15.61 9.59
C SER A 145 -7.73 -16.81 9.03
N ASP A 146 -7.33 -17.33 7.87
CA ASP A 146 -7.94 -18.51 7.25
C ASP A 146 -7.77 -19.75 8.12
N SER A 147 -6.58 -19.95 8.73
CA SER A 147 -6.30 -21.04 9.65
C SER A 147 -7.16 -20.99 10.92
N GLN A 148 -7.36 -19.78 11.47
CA GLN A 148 -8.21 -19.57 12.64
C GLN A 148 -9.68 -19.84 12.34
N GLU A 149 -10.17 -19.40 11.19
CA GLU A 149 -11.56 -19.64 10.77
C GLU A 149 -11.80 -21.13 10.49
N ALA A 150 -10.86 -21.82 9.83
CA ALA A 150 -10.95 -23.27 9.62
C ALA A 150 -11.03 -24.04 10.96
N ASN A 151 -10.20 -23.70 11.93
CA ASN A 151 -10.22 -24.29 13.27
C ASN A 151 -11.54 -24.00 14.00
N ARG A 152 -12.08 -22.79 13.85
CA ARG A 152 -13.36 -22.39 14.45
C ARG A 152 -14.53 -23.20 13.87
N ILE A 153 -14.54 -23.38 12.54
CA ILE A 153 -15.55 -24.19 11.84
C ILE A 153 -15.46 -25.65 12.29
N GLU A 154 -14.25 -26.22 12.37
CA GLU A 154 -14.06 -27.61 12.81
C GLU A 154 -14.53 -27.84 14.24
N ASN A 155 -14.21 -26.92 15.15
CA ASN A 155 -14.65 -26.98 16.54
C ASN A 155 -16.18 -26.91 16.65
N ARG A 156 -16.84 -26.04 15.88
CA ARG A 156 -18.31 -25.99 15.81
C ARG A 156 -18.90 -27.32 15.33
N ARG A 157 -18.33 -27.95 14.31
CA ARG A 157 -18.77 -29.26 13.79
C ARG A 157 -18.62 -30.37 14.83
N LYS A 158 -17.54 -30.36 15.63
CA LYS A 158 -17.35 -31.35 16.73
C LYS A 158 -18.41 -31.20 17.82
N HIS A 159 -18.81 -29.99 18.17
CA HIS A 159 -19.83 -29.72 19.18
C HIS A 159 -21.27 -29.99 18.69
N LEU A 160 -21.51 -29.95 17.39
CA LEU A 160 -22.81 -30.22 16.78
C LEU A 160 -23.02 -31.69 16.36
N ARG A 161 -22.07 -32.61 16.62
CA ARG A 161 -22.29 -34.04 16.39
C ARG A 161 -23.36 -34.53 17.36
N PRO A 162 -24.53 -35.04 16.85
CA PRO A 162 -25.58 -35.50 17.73
C PRO A 162 -25.08 -36.69 18.54
N LEU A 163 -25.34 -36.65 19.86
CA LEU A 163 -25.16 -37.80 20.72
C LEU A 163 -25.89 -38.99 20.10
N ARG A 164 -25.15 -39.96 19.55
CA ARG A 164 -25.75 -41.22 19.09
C ARG A 164 -26.56 -41.77 20.23
N ARG A 165 -27.93 -41.72 20.13
CA ARG A 165 -28.86 -42.41 21.03
C ARG A 165 -28.41 -43.87 21.14
N ARG A 166 -27.89 -44.28 22.26
CA ARG A 166 -27.69 -45.71 22.58
C ARG A 166 -29.06 -46.34 22.53
N ARG A 167 -29.34 -47.13 21.49
CA ARG A 167 -30.51 -48.02 21.48
C ARG A 167 -30.33 -48.99 22.67
N ARG A 168 -31.22 -48.90 23.67
CA ARG A 168 -31.32 -49.93 24.67
C ARG A 168 -31.86 -51.20 23.97
N PRO A 169 -31.27 -52.38 24.23
CA PRO A 169 -31.86 -53.61 23.77
C PRO A 169 -33.14 -53.85 24.60
N PHE A 170 -34.23 -54.11 23.93
CA PHE A 170 -35.44 -54.65 24.57
C PHE A 170 -35.16 -56.09 24.97
N HIS A 171 -35.37 -56.39 26.25
CA HIS A 171 -35.55 -57.77 26.80
C HIS A 171 -37.04 -58.06 26.82
#